data_c837404519eede66ee3cf3530abe529c
#
_entry.id   c837404519eede66ee3cf3530abe529c
#
_cell.length_a   1.000
_cell.length_b   1.000
_cell.length_c   1.000
_cell.angle_alpha   90.00
_cell.angle_beta   90.00
_cell.angle_gamma   90.00
#
_symmetry.space_group_name_H-M   'P 1'
#
loop_
_entity.id
_entity.type
_entity.pdbx_description
1 polymer ?
#
loop_
_entity_poly.entity_id
_entity_poly.type
_entity_poly.pdbx_seq_one_letter_code
_entity_poly.pdbx_strand_id
1 'polypeptide(L)'
;MTVVKNDVMTEVAKTTAYAGQKMVDDDDAYDRIFATDADREMLERFWQESQIAVCEQLKRQLVSETGGENGDWSVTLSLSQSFDQALTLSMKKELGSFFVTSIVAKWFAFCNKKEAGDYGNAARELLIGVHKKALYKRKPSRPTYDA
;
A
#
# COMPACT_ATOMS: atom_id res chain seq x y z
N MET A 1 -10.64 2.53 7.07
CA MET A 1 -10.12 1.55 6.07
C MET A 1 -9.23 0.55 6.78
N THR A 2 -9.36 -0.71 6.44
CA THR A 2 -8.56 -1.80 7.04
C THR A 2 -7.68 -2.45 5.98
N VAL A 3 -6.42 -2.68 6.32
CA VAL A 3 -5.47 -3.44 5.50
C VAL A 3 -5.18 -4.76 6.21
N VAL A 4 -5.48 -5.87 5.56
CA VAL A 4 -5.31 -7.21 6.12
C VAL A 4 -3.86 -7.65 5.91
N LYS A 5 -3.11 -7.81 6.99
CA LYS A 5 -1.68 -8.12 6.96
C LYS A 5 -1.38 -9.42 6.21
N ASN A 6 -2.15 -10.47 6.46
CA ASN A 6 -1.93 -11.75 5.82
C ASN A 6 -2.07 -11.70 4.30
N ASP A 7 -3.06 -10.93 3.80
CA ASP A 7 -3.26 -10.75 2.36
C ASP A 7 -2.06 -10.01 1.74
N VAL A 8 -1.59 -8.96 2.40
CA VAL A 8 -0.41 -8.20 1.95
C VAL A 8 0.82 -9.09 1.91
N MET A 9 1.10 -9.83 2.97
CA MET A 9 2.29 -10.70 3.04
C MET A 9 2.23 -11.83 2.02
N THR A 10 1.04 -12.36 1.73
CA THR A 10 0.84 -13.37 0.67
C THR A 10 1.18 -12.80 -0.70
N GLU A 11 0.72 -11.59 -1.01
CA GLU A 11 1.04 -10.92 -2.27
C GLU A 11 2.52 -10.53 -2.37
N VAL A 12 3.15 -10.14 -1.28
CA VAL A 12 4.61 -9.87 -1.23
C VAL A 12 5.38 -11.14 -1.57
N ALA A 13 5.02 -12.28 -0.99
CA ALA A 13 5.65 -13.55 -1.26
C ALA A 13 5.49 -13.96 -2.74
N LYS A 14 4.30 -13.80 -3.31
CA LYS A 14 4.04 -14.08 -4.73
C LYS A 14 4.86 -13.17 -5.64
N THR A 15 4.90 -11.89 -5.36
CA THR A 15 5.61 -10.90 -6.19
C THR A 15 7.10 -11.15 -6.17
N THR A 16 7.69 -11.43 -5.02
CA THR A 16 9.12 -11.72 -4.90
C THR A 16 9.48 -13.05 -5.56
N ALA A 17 8.63 -14.07 -5.43
CA ALA A 17 8.81 -15.35 -6.10
C ALA A 17 8.76 -15.21 -7.63
N TYR A 18 7.79 -14.43 -8.14
CA TYR A 18 7.66 -14.17 -9.57
C TYR A 18 8.89 -13.44 -10.13
N ALA A 19 9.38 -12.42 -9.45
CA ALA A 19 10.59 -11.71 -9.83
C ALA A 19 11.82 -12.63 -9.82
N GLY A 20 11.92 -13.53 -8.83
CA GLY A 20 12.95 -14.55 -8.77
C GLY A 20 12.92 -15.52 -9.94
N GLN A 21 11.73 -15.95 -10.37
CA GLN A 21 11.53 -16.82 -11.52
C GLN A 21 11.92 -16.17 -12.85
N LYS A 22 11.76 -14.84 -12.98
CA LYS A 22 12.18 -14.10 -14.18
C LYS A 22 13.69 -14.05 -14.38
N MET A 23 14.46 -14.21 -13.33
CA MET A 23 15.93 -14.19 -13.36
C MET A 23 16.50 -15.59 -13.61
N VAL A 24 16.07 -16.24 -14.71
CA VAL A 24 16.33 -17.66 -15.03
C VAL A 24 17.82 -17.97 -15.21
N ASP A 25 18.63 -16.97 -15.55
CA ASP A 25 20.08 -17.15 -15.82
C ASP A 25 20.95 -17.17 -14.55
N ASP A 26 20.34 -16.97 -13.37
CA ASP A 26 21.02 -16.98 -12.08
C ASP A 26 20.22 -17.84 -11.10
N ASP A 27 20.67 -19.06 -10.85
CA ASP A 27 20.01 -20.02 -9.96
C ASP A 27 19.88 -19.51 -8.53
N ASP A 28 20.79 -18.64 -8.07
CA ASP A 28 20.76 -18.04 -6.74
C ASP A 28 19.82 -16.83 -6.64
N ALA A 29 19.41 -16.24 -7.77
CA ALA A 29 18.56 -15.04 -7.76
C ALA A 29 17.19 -15.31 -7.15
N TYR A 30 16.59 -16.46 -7.45
CA TYR A 30 15.29 -16.86 -6.91
C TYR A 30 15.31 -16.92 -5.38
N ASP A 31 16.33 -17.57 -4.81
CA ASP A 31 16.47 -17.72 -3.35
C ASP A 31 16.77 -16.40 -2.67
N ARG A 32 17.52 -15.50 -3.33
CA ARG A 32 17.88 -14.19 -2.77
C ARG A 32 16.72 -13.20 -2.71
N ILE A 33 15.81 -13.25 -3.69
CA ILE A 33 14.75 -12.24 -3.80
C ILE A 33 13.39 -12.74 -3.32
N PHE A 34 13.25 -14.03 -3.04
CA PHE A 34 12.05 -14.61 -2.46
C PHE A 34 11.96 -14.27 -0.96
N ALA A 35 10.84 -13.69 -0.52
CA ALA A 35 10.59 -13.42 0.88
C ALA A 35 10.13 -14.72 1.59
N THR A 36 10.91 -15.19 2.56
CA THR A 36 10.66 -16.42 3.32
C THR A 36 10.30 -16.12 4.78
N ASP A 37 9.89 -17.16 5.54
CA ASP A 37 9.62 -17.02 6.97
C ASP A 37 10.84 -16.61 7.80
N ALA A 38 12.05 -16.92 7.33
CA ALA A 38 13.29 -16.50 7.98
C ALA A 38 13.46 -14.97 8.02
N ASP A 39 12.82 -14.28 7.09
CA ASP A 39 12.89 -12.82 6.95
C ASP A 39 11.69 -12.10 7.61
N ARG A 40 10.93 -12.82 8.41
CA ARG A 40 9.68 -12.32 9.01
C ARG A 40 9.89 -11.05 9.83
N GLU A 41 10.96 -10.94 10.61
CA GLU A 41 11.25 -9.75 11.41
C GLU A 41 11.49 -8.52 10.54
N MET A 42 12.20 -8.70 9.43
CA MET A 42 12.46 -7.63 8.46
C MET A 42 11.16 -7.20 7.77
N LEU A 43 10.32 -8.16 7.38
CA LEU A 43 9.01 -7.88 6.79
C LEU A 43 8.08 -7.16 7.77
N GLU A 44 8.12 -7.53 9.05
CA GLU A 44 7.37 -6.85 10.11
C GLU A 44 7.78 -5.38 10.22
N ARG A 45 9.06 -5.10 10.18
CA ARG A 45 9.59 -3.74 10.15
C ARG A 45 9.08 -2.96 8.94
N PHE A 46 9.10 -3.56 7.75
CA PHE A 46 8.60 -2.92 6.52
C PHE A 46 7.10 -2.65 6.58
N TRP A 47 6.35 -3.57 7.20
CA TRP A 47 4.92 -3.38 7.47
C TRP A 47 4.67 -2.13 8.32
N GLN A 48 5.40 -1.98 9.42
CA GLN A 48 5.29 -0.83 10.31
C GLN A 48 5.72 0.48 9.62
N GLU A 49 6.80 0.46 8.87
CA GLU A 49 7.26 1.63 8.10
C GLU A 49 6.25 2.07 7.06
N SER A 50 5.54 1.13 6.43
CA SER A 50 4.47 1.45 5.49
C SER A 50 3.27 2.12 6.19
N GLN A 51 2.92 1.69 7.38
CA GLN A 51 1.89 2.35 8.21
C GLN A 51 2.29 3.81 8.51
N ILE A 52 3.52 4.02 8.91
CA ILE A 52 4.06 5.37 9.20
C ILE A 52 3.98 6.25 7.96
N ALA A 53 4.33 5.73 6.80
CA ALA A 53 4.27 6.48 5.55
C ALA A 53 2.84 6.92 5.20
N VAL A 54 1.84 6.05 5.41
CA VAL A 54 0.43 6.40 5.19
C VAL A 54 -0.02 7.49 6.16
N CYS A 55 0.30 7.34 7.44
CA CYS A 55 -0.06 8.34 8.45
C CYS A 55 0.57 9.71 8.16
N GLU A 56 1.82 9.73 7.72
CA GLU A 56 2.51 10.97 7.34
C GLU A 56 1.87 11.62 6.11
N GLN A 57 1.56 10.83 5.07
CA GLN A 57 0.94 11.35 3.85
C GLN A 57 -0.47 11.89 4.10
N LEU A 58 -1.23 11.24 4.96
CA LEU A 58 -2.63 11.56 5.25
C LEU A 58 -2.84 12.30 6.58
N LYS A 59 -1.78 12.85 7.15
CA LYS A 59 -1.81 13.43 8.51
C LYS A 59 -2.88 14.50 8.73
N ARG A 60 -3.24 15.25 7.70
CA ARG A 60 -4.30 16.29 7.80
C ARG A 60 -5.70 15.68 7.93
N GLN A 61 -5.92 14.50 7.38
CA GLN A 61 -7.20 13.80 7.41
C GLN A 61 -7.26 12.73 8.50
N LEU A 62 -6.12 12.40 9.10
CA LEU A 62 -6.00 11.31 10.06
C LEU A 62 -6.75 11.64 11.37
N VAL A 63 -7.67 10.75 11.76
CA VAL A 63 -8.34 10.78 13.06
C VAL A 63 -7.69 9.81 14.04
N SER A 64 -7.52 8.56 13.61
CA SER A 64 -6.93 7.51 14.44
C SER A 64 -6.39 6.37 13.58
N GLU A 65 -5.49 5.61 14.17
CA GLU A 65 -5.06 4.32 13.64
C GLU A 65 -5.14 3.26 14.73
N THR A 66 -5.44 2.02 14.36
CA THR A 66 -5.53 0.91 15.30
C THR A 66 -4.95 -0.36 14.70
N GLY A 67 -4.28 -1.15 15.54
CA GLY A 67 -3.85 -2.52 15.20
C GLY A 67 -4.93 -3.53 15.57
N GLY A 68 -5.14 -4.53 14.72
CA GLY A 68 -6.07 -5.63 14.95
C GLY A 68 -5.38 -6.86 15.56
N GLU A 69 -6.18 -7.86 15.91
CA GLU A 69 -5.73 -9.10 16.58
C GLU A 69 -4.70 -9.89 15.76
N ASN A 70 -4.82 -9.90 14.45
CA ASN A 70 -3.92 -10.64 13.55
C ASN A 70 -2.80 -9.77 12.95
N GLY A 71 -2.53 -8.60 13.54
CA GLY A 71 -1.60 -7.63 13.01
C GLY A 71 -2.18 -6.76 11.89
N ASP A 72 -3.46 -6.89 11.59
CA ASP A 72 -4.18 -6.03 10.64
C ASP A 72 -4.13 -4.58 11.11
N TRP A 73 -4.17 -3.66 10.17
CA TRP A 73 -4.08 -2.25 10.46
C TRP A 73 -5.29 -1.51 9.89
N SER A 74 -5.89 -0.66 10.71
CA SER A 74 -7.02 0.17 10.34
C SER A 74 -6.71 1.64 10.54
N VAL A 75 -7.15 2.47 9.59
CA VAL A 75 -7.03 3.91 9.65
C VAL A 75 -8.40 4.55 9.48
N THR A 76 -8.66 5.54 10.31
CA THR A 76 -9.88 6.37 10.25
C THR A 76 -9.51 7.77 9.79
N LEU A 77 -10.15 8.22 8.74
CA LEU A 77 -9.93 9.54 8.15
C LEU A 77 -11.18 10.41 8.30
N SER A 78 -10.96 11.69 8.52
CA SER A 78 -12.00 12.71 8.46
C SER A 78 -11.94 13.37 7.09
N LEU A 79 -12.98 13.16 6.27
CA LEU A 79 -13.08 13.70 4.93
C LEU A 79 -14.18 14.75 4.83
N SER A 80 -14.12 15.58 3.78
CA SER A 80 -15.16 16.57 3.50
C SER A 80 -16.54 15.91 3.36
N GLN A 81 -17.60 16.61 3.73
CA GLN A 81 -18.98 16.18 3.46
C GLN A 81 -19.27 16.02 1.97
N SER A 82 -18.51 16.73 1.13
CA SER A 82 -18.61 16.64 -0.33
C SER A 82 -17.75 15.52 -0.93
N PHE A 83 -17.10 14.69 -0.09
CA PHE A 83 -16.32 13.55 -0.54
C PHE A 83 -17.20 12.58 -1.32
N ASP A 84 -16.68 12.08 -2.44
CA ASP A 84 -17.38 11.09 -3.26
C ASP A 84 -17.20 9.68 -2.67
N GLN A 85 -18.26 9.16 -2.06
CA GLN A 85 -18.27 7.84 -1.44
C GLN A 85 -17.97 6.69 -2.44
N ALA A 86 -18.17 6.91 -3.73
CA ALA A 86 -17.82 5.94 -4.76
C ALA A 86 -16.32 5.67 -4.83
N LEU A 87 -15.48 6.59 -4.33
CA LEU A 87 -14.03 6.43 -4.30
C LEU A 87 -13.51 5.56 -3.13
N THR A 88 -14.34 5.23 -2.17
CA THR A 88 -13.91 4.51 -0.96
C THR A 88 -13.28 3.15 -1.29
N LEU A 89 -13.91 2.37 -2.17
CA LEU A 89 -13.37 1.06 -2.57
C LEU A 89 -12.05 1.18 -3.33
N SER A 90 -11.96 2.15 -4.23
CA SER A 90 -10.73 2.42 -4.98
C SER A 90 -9.58 2.82 -4.05
N MET A 91 -9.83 3.70 -3.08
CA MET A 91 -8.84 4.09 -2.07
C MET A 91 -8.36 2.88 -1.25
N LYS A 92 -9.28 2.02 -0.84
CA LYS A 92 -8.95 0.80 -0.08
C LYS A 92 -8.06 -0.14 -0.89
N LYS A 93 -8.38 -0.36 -2.17
CA LYS A 93 -7.56 -1.18 -3.07
C LYS A 93 -6.17 -0.59 -3.30
N GLU A 94 -6.09 0.71 -3.54
CA GLU A 94 -4.81 1.40 -3.71
C GLU A 94 -3.97 1.36 -2.44
N LEU A 95 -4.58 1.50 -1.28
CA LEU A 95 -3.90 1.40 0.00
C LEU A 95 -3.29 0.01 0.20
N GLY A 96 -4.04 -1.05 -0.08
CA GLY A 96 -3.53 -2.43 -0.04
C GLY A 96 -2.38 -2.64 -1.01
N SER A 97 -2.50 -2.17 -2.24
CA SER A 97 -1.45 -2.22 -3.25
C SER A 97 -0.21 -1.42 -2.84
N PHE A 98 -0.40 -0.27 -2.18
CA PHE A 98 0.71 0.51 -1.62
C PHE A 98 1.52 -0.32 -0.62
N PHE A 99 0.87 -0.99 0.33
CA PHE A 99 1.57 -1.82 1.31
C PHE A 99 2.39 -2.92 0.64
N VAL A 100 1.81 -3.65 -0.30
CA VAL A 100 2.52 -4.69 -1.06
C VAL A 100 3.74 -4.11 -1.78
N THR A 101 3.52 -3.08 -2.57
CA THR A 101 4.56 -2.48 -3.41
C THR A 101 5.67 -1.84 -2.59
N SER A 102 5.33 -1.18 -1.48
CA SER A 102 6.29 -0.57 -0.55
C SER A 102 7.18 -1.63 0.10
N ILE A 103 6.59 -2.73 0.56
CA ILE A 103 7.33 -3.82 1.20
C ILE A 103 8.25 -4.51 0.19
N VAL A 104 7.75 -4.77 -1.02
CA VAL A 104 8.55 -5.37 -2.11
C VAL A 104 9.72 -4.46 -2.48
N ALA A 105 9.50 -3.15 -2.58
CA ALA A 105 10.57 -2.18 -2.88
C ALA A 105 11.68 -2.22 -1.82
N LYS A 106 11.31 -2.27 -0.55
CA LYS A 106 12.26 -2.34 0.57
C LYS A 106 13.01 -3.67 0.59
N TRP A 107 12.32 -4.76 0.30
CA TRP A 107 12.94 -6.06 0.15
C TRP A 107 13.98 -6.08 -0.97
N PHE A 108 13.61 -5.57 -2.15
CA PHE A 108 14.51 -5.53 -3.29
C PHE A 108 15.70 -4.56 -3.12
N ALA A 109 15.61 -3.59 -2.24
CA ALA A 109 16.73 -2.73 -1.91
C ALA A 109 17.94 -3.53 -1.38
N PHE A 110 17.69 -4.69 -0.78
CA PHE A 110 18.74 -5.58 -0.26
C PHE A 110 19.21 -6.61 -1.29
N CYS A 111 18.31 -7.16 -2.10
CA CYS A 111 18.61 -8.33 -2.94
C CYS A 111 18.47 -8.08 -4.45
N ASN A 112 17.78 -7.03 -4.87
CA ASN A 112 17.60 -6.69 -6.28
C ASN A 112 17.42 -5.18 -6.47
N LYS A 113 18.49 -4.43 -6.37
CA LYS A 113 18.48 -2.96 -6.46
C LYS A 113 17.91 -2.43 -7.77
N LYS A 114 18.01 -3.17 -8.85
CA LYS A 114 17.48 -2.78 -10.16
C LYS A 114 15.95 -2.64 -10.13
N GLU A 115 15.26 -3.58 -9.50
CA GLU A 115 13.80 -3.58 -9.39
C GLU A 115 13.30 -2.65 -8.27
N ALA A 116 14.12 -2.41 -7.23
CA ALA A 116 13.73 -1.62 -6.08
C ALA A 116 13.25 -0.21 -6.43
N GLY A 117 13.92 0.45 -7.37
CA GLY A 117 13.58 1.80 -7.81
C GLY A 117 12.19 1.87 -8.45
N ASP A 118 11.86 0.93 -9.32
CA ASP A 118 10.57 0.88 -10.01
C ASP A 118 9.42 0.63 -9.03
N TYR A 119 9.60 -0.34 -8.12
CA TYR A 119 8.61 -0.61 -7.07
C TYR A 119 8.45 0.56 -6.09
N GLY A 120 9.54 1.21 -5.72
CA GLY A 120 9.51 2.40 -4.87
C GLY A 120 8.75 3.56 -5.48
N ASN A 121 8.94 3.82 -6.77
CA ASN A 121 8.20 4.84 -7.51
C ASN A 121 6.72 4.49 -7.63
N ALA A 122 6.40 3.23 -7.94
CA ALA A 122 5.02 2.75 -8.01
C ALA A 122 4.30 2.88 -6.66
N ALA A 123 4.97 2.55 -5.56
CA ALA A 123 4.42 2.72 -4.22
C ALA A 123 4.10 4.18 -3.91
N ARG A 124 5.00 5.08 -4.25
CA ARG A 124 4.80 6.52 -4.06
C ARG A 124 3.60 7.04 -4.83
N GLU A 125 3.45 6.64 -6.09
CA GLU A 125 2.32 7.02 -6.92
C GLU A 125 0.99 6.51 -6.37
N LEU A 126 0.95 5.28 -5.86
CA LEU A 126 -0.24 4.72 -5.23
C LEU A 126 -0.65 5.52 -3.99
N LEU A 127 0.30 5.87 -3.14
CA LEU A 127 0.01 6.64 -1.93
C LEU A 127 -0.44 8.07 -2.24
N ILE A 128 0.17 8.72 -3.23
CA ILE A 128 -0.28 10.01 -3.74
C ILE A 128 -1.70 9.89 -4.30
N GLY A 129 -2.02 8.82 -5.01
CA GLY A 129 -3.36 8.54 -5.53
C GLY A 129 -4.41 8.45 -4.42
N VAL A 130 -4.11 7.74 -3.33
CA VAL A 130 -4.98 7.68 -2.14
C VAL A 130 -5.22 9.08 -1.56
N HIS A 131 -4.16 9.87 -1.42
CA HIS A 131 -4.25 11.24 -0.89
C HIS A 131 -5.09 12.14 -1.79
N LYS A 132 -4.89 12.10 -3.10
CA LYS A 132 -5.68 12.87 -4.06
C LYS A 132 -7.16 12.51 -3.99
N LYS A 133 -7.49 11.23 -3.89
CA LYS A 133 -8.89 10.78 -3.74
C LYS A 133 -9.50 11.22 -2.42
N ALA A 134 -8.73 11.21 -1.33
CA ALA A 134 -9.19 11.72 -0.04
C ALA A 134 -9.57 13.21 -0.08
N LEU A 135 -8.93 13.98 -0.94
CA LEU A 135 -9.20 15.40 -1.13
C LEU A 135 -10.25 15.69 -2.22
N TYR A 136 -10.61 14.69 -3.01
CA TYR A 136 -11.54 14.87 -4.12
C TYR A 136 -12.93 15.18 -3.60
N LYS A 137 -13.53 16.25 -4.15
CA LYS A 137 -14.89 16.69 -3.83
C LYS A 137 -15.80 16.43 -5.03
N ARG A 138 -16.98 15.88 -4.74
CA ARG A 138 -18.04 15.73 -5.73
C ARG A 138 -18.46 17.10 -6.24
N LYS A 139 -18.66 17.23 -7.57
CA LYS A 139 -19.17 18.49 -8.16
C LYS A 139 -20.54 18.82 -7.55
N PRO A 140 -20.78 20.09 -7.15
CA PRO A 140 -22.11 20.49 -6.73
C PRO A 140 -23.08 20.32 -7.90
N SER A 141 -24.22 19.70 -7.64
CA SER A 141 -25.31 19.64 -8.59
C SER A 141 -26.04 20.98 -8.61
N ARG A 142 -26.36 21.52 -9.80
CA ARG A 142 -27.22 22.69 -9.88
C ARG A 142 -28.62 22.31 -9.41
N PRO A 143 -29.25 23.14 -8.53
CA PRO A 143 -30.65 22.93 -8.21
C PRO A 143 -31.47 23.03 -9.50
N THR A 144 -32.28 22.01 -9.78
CA THR A 144 -33.33 22.08 -10.80
C THR A 144 -34.49 22.83 -10.21
N TYR A 145 -34.78 23.99 -10.76
CA TYR A 145 -36.01 24.70 -10.44
C TYR A 145 -37.09 24.18 -11.38
N ASP A 146 -38.11 23.54 -10.83
CA ASP A 146 -39.31 23.23 -11.59
C ASP A 146 -39.99 24.55 -11.95
N ALA A 147 -40.16 24.78 -13.25
CA ALA A 147 -40.82 25.97 -13.77
C ALA A 147 -42.33 25.90 -13.52
#